data_d52c20c58c792e9e4633f728c84f8717
#
_entry.id   d52c20c58c792e9e4633f728c84f8717
#
_cell.length_a   1.000
_cell.length_b   1.000
_cell.length_c   1.000
_cell.angle_alpha   90.00
_cell.angle_beta   90.00
_cell.angle_gamma   90.00
#
_symmetry.space_group_name_H-M   'P 1'
#
loop_
_entity.id
_entity.type
_entity.pdbx_description
1 polymer ?
#
loop_
_entity_poly.entity_id
_entity_poly.type
_entity_poly.pdbx_seq_one_letter_code
_entity_poly.pdbx_strand_id
1 'polypeptide(L)'
;MSKISSLSSHQIINNHQDHFESPDYYQLDDLLSEEHLIIRGSIRDFVKKEITPFIEDWAQKNYFPKEIVSKFGMIGAFGPTVPVRYGGGGLDYISYGLIMQEIERGDSGMRSTASVQGSLVMFPISNYGSEKQKKKYLPKLASGEMLGCFGLTEANHGSNPSGMETRFEDKGDYYLLNGAKMWISNAPHADIAVVWAKDEKSRIHGLIVERGMEGFTTPETHGKWSLRASCTGELVFNDVKVPKENLLIGKDGLGAPLK
;
A
#
# COMPACT_ATOMS: atom_id res chain seq x y z
N MET A 1 26.74 -24.51 -39.56
CA MET A 1 26.87 -24.27 -38.12
C MET A 1 26.82 -22.74 -37.90
N SER A 2 25.63 -22.22 -37.61
CA SER A 2 25.39 -20.78 -37.39
C SER A 2 25.76 -20.42 -35.94
N LYS A 3 26.60 -19.41 -35.81
CA LYS A 3 26.94 -18.82 -34.51
C LYS A 3 25.68 -18.17 -33.92
N ILE A 4 25.08 -18.81 -32.96
CA ILE A 4 24.15 -18.14 -32.06
C ILE A 4 25.03 -17.31 -31.14
N SER A 5 25.12 -16.01 -31.41
CA SER A 5 25.75 -15.04 -30.52
C SER A 5 24.90 -14.98 -29.22
N SER A 6 25.49 -15.33 -28.11
CA SER A 6 24.94 -15.13 -26.78
C SER A 6 24.78 -13.62 -26.54
N LEU A 7 23.61 -13.07 -26.82
CA LEU A 7 23.24 -11.77 -26.30
C LEU A 7 23.14 -11.90 -24.79
N SER A 8 23.86 -11.05 -24.04
CA SER A 8 23.77 -11.02 -22.60
C SER A 8 22.33 -10.64 -22.20
N SER A 9 21.82 -11.19 -21.09
CA SER A 9 20.49 -10.87 -20.54
C SER A 9 20.25 -9.36 -20.40
N HIS A 10 21.30 -8.56 -20.17
CA HIS A 10 21.27 -7.10 -20.15
C HIS A 10 20.99 -6.43 -21.53
N GLN A 11 21.30 -7.08 -22.65
CA GLN A 11 21.02 -6.53 -23.98
C GLN A 11 19.57 -6.80 -24.43
N ILE A 12 18.94 -7.83 -23.88
CA ILE A 12 17.52 -8.15 -24.16
C ILE A 12 16.60 -7.13 -23.48
N ILE A 13 16.97 -6.64 -22.30
CA ILE A 13 16.17 -5.68 -21.51
C ILE A 13 16.18 -4.26 -22.11
N ASN A 14 17.21 -3.89 -22.88
CA ASN A 14 17.31 -2.57 -23.50
C ASN A 14 16.47 -2.36 -24.77
N ASN A 15 15.81 -3.39 -25.29
CA ASN A 15 14.79 -3.23 -26.31
C ASN A 15 13.47 -2.90 -25.59
N HIS A 16 13.11 -1.63 -25.52
CA HIS A 16 11.86 -1.08 -24.95
C HIS A 16 10.58 -1.56 -25.66
N GLN A 17 10.56 -2.77 -26.18
CA GLN A 17 9.38 -3.38 -26.73
C GLN A 17 8.49 -3.84 -25.56
N ASP A 18 7.27 -3.34 -25.55
CA ASP A 18 6.20 -3.87 -24.72
C ASP A 18 5.97 -5.32 -25.15
N HIS A 19 6.48 -6.28 -24.40
CA HIS A 19 6.35 -7.70 -24.73
C HIS A 19 4.92 -8.22 -24.56
N PHE A 20 4.03 -7.38 -24.06
CA PHE A 20 2.64 -7.72 -23.83
C PHE A 20 1.74 -6.74 -24.60
N GLU A 21 1.38 -7.13 -25.83
CA GLU A 21 0.28 -6.52 -26.57
C GLU A 21 -0.98 -7.37 -26.32
N SER A 22 -1.85 -6.90 -25.44
CA SER A 22 -3.16 -7.50 -25.25
C SER A 22 -4.13 -6.89 -26.28
N PRO A 23 -4.71 -7.68 -27.17
CA PRO A 23 -5.75 -7.17 -28.04
C PRO A 23 -6.96 -6.79 -27.19
N ASP A 24 -7.49 -5.58 -27.42
CA ASP A 24 -8.73 -5.12 -26.79
C ASP A 24 -9.95 -5.62 -27.57
N TYR A 25 -10.31 -6.91 -27.37
CA TYR A 25 -11.44 -7.55 -28.05
C TYR A 25 -12.79 -6.90 -27.77
N TYR A 26 -12.92 -6.20 -26.64
CA TYR A 26 -14.17 -5.55 -26.21
C TYR A 26 -14.19 -4.06 -26.47
N GLN A 27 -13.12 -3.52 -27.04
CA GLN A 27 -12.96 -2.08 -27.30
C GLN A 27 -13.21 -1.25 -26.03
N LEU A 28 -12.63 -1.69 -24.90
CA LEU A 28 -12.81 -1.04 -23.60
C LEU A 28 -12.28 0.40 -23.61
N ASP A 29 -11.30 0.68 -24.47
CA ASP A 29 -10.76 2.03 -24.63
C ASP A 29 -11.80 3.04 -25.09
N ASP A 30 -12.83 2.62 -25.83
CA ASP A 30 -13.94 3.48 -26.25
C ASP A 30 -14.81 3.99 -25.08
N LEU A 31 -14.71 3.33 -23.91
CA LEU A 31 -15.39 3.73 -22.68
C LEU A 31 -14.58 4.72 -21.84
N LEU A 32 -13.32 4.94 -22.18
CA LEU A 32 -12.41 5.79 -21.41
C LEU A 32 -12.42 7.22 -21.93
N SER A 33 -12.36 8.18 -21.01
CA SER A 33 -12.16 9.59 -21.37
C SER A 33 -10.72 9.83 -21.81
N GLU A 34 -10.48 10.95 -22.48
CA GLU A 34 -9.14 11.41 -22.86
C GLU A 34 -8.22 11.52 -21.61
N GLU A 35 -8.75 12.02 -20.49
CA GLU A 35 -8.03 12.10 -19.23
C GLU A 35 -7.61 10.71 -18.73
N HIS A 36 -8.50 9.71 -18.78
CA HIS A 36 -8.19 8.33 -18.41
C HIS A 36 -7.04 7.76 -19.26
N LEU A 37 -7.06 8.01 -20.58
CA LEU A 37 -6.02 7.54 -21.50
C LEU A 37 -4.67 8.21 -21.22
N ILE A 38 -4.67 9.51 -20.91
CA ILE A 38 -3.46 10.27 -20.53
C ILE A 38 -2.87 9.70 -19.23
N ILE A 39 -3.70 9.49 -18.22
CA ILE A 39 -3.28 8.91 -16.92
C ILE A 39 -2.66 7.53 -17.16
N ARG A 40 -3.34 6.65 -17.87
CA ARG A 40 -2.85 5.31 -18.20
C ARG A 40 -1.50 5.35 -18.92
N GLY A 41 -1.39 6.21 -19.95
CA GLY A 41 -0.15 6.38 -20.70
C GLY A 41 1.02 6.85 -19.83
N SER A 42 0.79 7.85 -19.00
CA SER A 42 1.80 8.40 -18.09
C SER A 42 2.32 7.36 -17.09
N ILE A 43 1.43 6.55 -16.51
CA ILE A 43 1.84 5.48 -15.58
C ILE A 43 2.56 4.37 -16.33
N ARG A 44 2.12 4.00 -17.53
CA ARG A 44 2.80 3.01 -18.37
C ARG A 44 4.23 3.41 -18.69
N ASP A 45 4.46 4.66 -19.07
CA ASP A 45 5.79 5.17 -19.37
C ASP A 45 6.67 5.20 -18.11
N PHE A 46 6.09 5.57 -16.97
CA PHE A 46 6.77 5.49 -15.69
C PHE A 46 7.21 4.05 -15.37
N VAL A 47 6.32 3.07 -15.49
CA VAL A 47 6.60 1.66 -15.23
C VAL A 47 7.72 1.14 -16.13
N LYS A 48 7.65 1.44 -17.44
CA LYS A 48 8.69 1.08 -18.41
C LYS A 48 10.06 1.64 -18.06
N LYS A 49 10.12 2.83 -17.50
CA LYS A 49 11.35 3.53 -17.16
C LYS A 49 11.90 3.16 -15.77
N GLU A 50 11.04 3.13 -14.77
CA GLU A 50 11.45 3.11 -13.37
C GLU A 50 11.31 1.73 -12.70
N ILE A 51 10.56 0.78 -13.30
CA ILE A 51 10.31 -0.54 -12.73
C ILE A 51 10.85 -1.65 -13.63
N THR A 52 10.37 -1.73 -14.87
CA THR A 52 10.66 -2.84 -15.78
C THR A 52 12.17 -3.17 -15.93
N PRO A 53 13.08 -2.19 -16.04
CA PRO A 53 14.50 -2.50 -16.21
C PRO A 53 15.17 -3.13 -14.98
N PHE A 54 14.56 -3.01 -13.81
CA PHE A 54 15.18 -3.36 -12.53
C PHE A 54 14.47 -4.52 -11.82
N ILE A 55 13.22 -4.80 -12.19
CA ILE A 55 12.34 -5.68 -11.40
C ILE A 55 12.87 -7.10 -11.26
N GLU A 56 13.51 -7.65 -12.29
CA GLU A 56 14.11 -8.98 -12.22
C GLU A 56 15.22 -9.03 -11.15
N ASP A 57 16.12 -8.06 -11.16
CA ASP A 57 17.22 -7.98 -10.19
C ASP A 57 16.67 -7.78 -8.76
N TRP A 58 15.69 -6.91 -8.57
CA TRP A 58 15.03 -6.72 -7.27
C TRP A 58 14.36 -8.00 -6.78
N ALA A 59 13.63 -8.69 -7.65
CA ALA A 59 12.97 -9.95 -7.30
C ALA A 59 13.97 -11.05 -6.96
N GLN A 60 15.05 -11.19 -7.74
CA GLN A 60 16.11 -12.17 -7.47
C GLN A 60 16.77 -11.95 -6.10
N LYS A 61 17.00 -10.69 -5.73
CA LYS A 61 17.63 -10.29 -4.47
C LYS A 61 16.67 -10.22 -3.28
N ASN A 62 15.36 -10.39 -3.48
CA ASN A 62 14.31 -10.09 -2.48
C ASN A 62 14.46 -8.64 -1.94
N TYR A 63 14.76 -7.71 -2.84
CA TYR A 63 15.04 -6.32 -2.49
C TYR A 63 13.82 -5.44 -2.76
N PHE A 64 13.39 -4.69 -1.75
CA PHE A 64 12.40 -3.64 -1.90
C PHE A 64 13.10 -2.30 -2.12
N PRO A 65 12.97 -1.67 -3.31
CA PRO A 65 13.60 -0.39 -3.60
C PRO A 65 12.82 0.75 -2.91
N LYS A 66 13.23 1.10 -1.69
CA LYS A 66 12.51 2.11 -0.88
C LYS A 66 12.35 3.46 -1.61
N GLU A 67 13.28 3.80 -2.49
CA GLU A 67 13.24 4.99 -3.33
C GLU A 67 12.05 5.04 -4.30
N ILE A 68 11.44 3.89 -4.62
CA ILE A 68 10.25 3.85 -5.48
C ILE A 68 9.05 4.56 -4.83
N VAL A 69 9.00 4.61 -3.50
CA VAL A 69 7.90 5.22 -2.75
C VAL A 69 7.76 6.71 -3.09
N SER A 70 8.86 7.46 -3.08
CA SER A 70 8.86 8.87 -3.48
C SER A 70 8.52 9.06 -4.96
N LYS A 71 8.98 8.16 -5.84
CA LYS A 71 8.66 8.18 -7.27
C LYS A 71 7.17 7.93 -7.53
N PHE A 72 6.54 7.00 -6.81
CA PHE A 72 5.09 6.81 -6.86
C PHE A 72 4.32 8.04 -6.38
N GLY A 73 4.81 8.73 -5.35
CA GLY A 73 4.24 10.00 -4.92
C GLY A 73 4.32 11.08 -6.01
N MET A 74 5.49 11.24 -6.65
CA MET A 74 5.71 12.23 -7.72
C MET A 74 4.81 12.02 -8.94
N ILE A 75 4.53 10.76 -9.32
CA ILE A 75 3.63 10.46 -10.46
C ILE A 75 2.15 10.44 -10.06
N GLY A 76 1.80 10.71 -8.80
CA GLY A 76 0.43 10.71 -8.31
C GLY A 76 -0.20 9.31 -8.14
N ALA A 77 0.60 8.25 -8.05
CA ALA A 77 0.11 6.89 -7.87
C ALA A 77 -0.47 6.63 -6.47
N PHE A 78 -0.13 7.47 -5.49
CA PHE A 78 -0.67 7.40 -4.14
C PHE A 78 -1.86 8.34 -3.96
N GLY A 79 -2.97 7.81 -3.46
CA GLY A 79 -4.16 8.59 -3.15
C GLY A 79 -4.82 9.29 -4.35
N PRO A 80 -4.93 8.68 -5.55
CA PRO A 80 -5.57 9.33 -6.68
C PRO A 80 -7.02 9.77 -6.38
N THR A 81 -7.76 9.02 -5.57
CA THR A 81 -9.14 9.35 -5.18
C THR A 81 -9.25 10.23 -3.93
N VAL A 82 -8.14 10.54 -3.26
CA VAL A 82 -8.13 11.45 -2.10
C VAL A 82 -8.33 12.89 -2.57
N PRO A 83 -9.14 13.71 -1.87
CA PRO A 83 -9.36 15.09 -2.27
C PRO A 83 -8.08 15.91 -2.38
N VAL A 84 -8.01 16.79 -3.40
CA VAL A 84 -6.85 17.66 -3.69
C VAL A 84 -6.43 18.50 -2.47
N ARG A 85 -7.38 18.97 -1.66
CA ARG A 85 -7.11 19.74 -0.44
C ARG A 85 -6.25 19.00 0.60
N TYR A 86 -6.11 17.68 0.47
CA TYR A 86 -5.26 16.84 1.32
C TYR A 86 -4.07 16.25 0.55
N GLY A 87 -3.75 16.79 -0.64
CA GLY A 87 -2.62 16.37 -1.44
C GLY A 87 -2.88 15.18 -2.36
N GLY A 88 -4.12 14.68 -2.45
CA GLY A 88 -4.50 13.64 -3.38
C GLY A 88 -4.83 14.16 -4.78
N GLY A 89 -5.14 13.25 -5.71
CA GLY A 89 -5.45 13.57 -7.10
C GLY A 89 -6.87 14.10 -7.31
N GLY A 90 -7.83 13.79 -6.42
CA GLY A 90 -9.25 14.10 -6.62
C GLY A 90 -9.87 13.39 -7.82
N LEU A 91 -9.25 12.31 -8.29
CA LEU A 91 -9.64 11.54 -9.47
C LEU A 91 -10.73 10.51 -9.12
N ASP A 92 -11.32 9.93 -10.16
CA ASP A 92 -12.31 8.87 -10.02
C ASP A 92 -11.68 7.46 -9.80
N TYR A 93 -12.54 6.46 -9.59
CA TYR A 93 -12.10 5.08 -9.39
C TYR A 93 -11.65 4.38 -10.68
N ILE A 94 -12.05 4.88 -11.86
CA ILE A 94 -11.55 4.37 -13.14
C ILE A 94 -10.08 4.74 -13.27
N SER A 95 -9.74 6.00 -13.02
CA SER A 95 -8.34 6.47 -12.97
C SER A 95 -7.50 5.65 -11.98
N TYR A 96 -8.03 5.40 -10.76
CA TYR A 96 -7.37 4.54 -9.78
C TYR A 96 -7.12 3.13 -10.33
N GLY A 97 -8.13 2.51 -10.96
CA GLY A 97 -8.01 1.19 -11.56
C GLY A 97 -6.95 1.13 -12.65
N LEU A 98 -6.90 2.12 -13.53
CA LEU A 98 -5.91 2.22 -14.61
C LEU A 98 -4.48 2.40 -14.07
N ILE A 99 -4.30 3.22 -13.03
CA ILE A 99 -3.01 3.38 -12.35
C ILE A 99 -2.53 2.03 -11.80
N MET A 100 -3.40 1.31 -11.07
CA MET A 100 -3.08 0.02 -10.50
C MET A 100 -2.79 -1.04 -11.57
N GLN A 101 -3.56 -1.04 -12.67
CA GLN A 101 -3.36 -1.95 -13.80
C GLN A 101 -1.98 -1.77 -14.44
N GLU A 102 -1.57 -0.55 -14.69
CA GLU A 102 -0.27 -0.30 -15.33
C GLU A 102 0.91 -0.62 -14.40
N ILE A 103 0.78 -0.38 -13.09
CA ILE A 103 1.81 -0.79 -12.13
C ILE A 103 1.87 -2.32 -12.04
N GLU A 104 0.70 -3.02 -12.05
CA GLU A 104 0.61 -4.49 -12.07
C GLU A 104 1.31 -5.10 -13.27
N ARG A 105 1.25 -4.46 -14.46
CA ARG A 105 1.99 -4.89 -15.66
C ARG A 105 3.51 -4.93 -15.42
N GLY A 106 4.02 -4.04 -14.58
CA GLY A 106 5.42 -4.05 -14.17
C GLY A 106 5.74 -5.12 -13.15
N ASP A 107 5.00 -5.13 -12.05
CA ASP A 107 5.15 -6.10 -10.96
C ASP A 107 4.01 -6.02 -9.93
N SER A 108 3.49 -7.18 -9.55
CA SER A 108 2.42 -7.31 -8.55
C SER A 108 2.83 -6.81 -7.16
N GLY A 109 4.10 -6.93 -6.78
CA GLY A 109 4.63 -6.43 -5.50
C GLY A 109 4.64 -4.91 -5.46
N MET A 110 5.05 -4.28 -6.55
CA MET A 110 5.02 -2.83 -6.71
C MET A 110 3.59 -2.30 -6.68
N ARG A 111 2.66 -2.95 -7.39
CA ARG A 111 1.25 -2.60 -7.33
C ARG A 111 0.68 -2.80 -5.92
N SER A 112 1.04 -3.86 -5.22
CA SER A 112 0.63 -4.09 -3.83
C SER A 112 1.05 -2.94 -2.92
N THR A 113 2.30 -2.45 -3.05
CA THR A 113 2.79 -1.29 -2.31
C THR A 113 1.93 -0.05 -2.55
N ALA A 114 1.63 0.24 -3.82
CA ALA A 114 0.81 1.40 -4.19
C ALA A 114 -0.64 1.27 -3.70
N SER A 115 -1.25 0.09 -3.87
CA SER A 115 -2.64 -0.13 -3.46
C SER A 115 -2.82 -0.11 -1.94
N VAL A 116 -1.89 -0.68 -1.17
CA VAL A 116 -1.93 -0.60 0.30
C VAL A 116 -1.86 0.84 0.76
N GLN A 117 -0.94 1.63 0.22
CA GLN A 117 -0.83 3.05 0.52
C GLN A 117 -2.12 3.81 0.24
N GLY A 118 -2.66 3.68 -0.97
CA GLY A 118 -3.84 4.43 -1.41
C GLY A 118 -5.14 3.95 -0.78
N SER A 119 -5.46 2.66 -0.95
CA SER A 119 -6.78 2.12 -0.59
C SER A 119 -6.91 1.65 0.85
N LEU A 120 -5.83 1.17 1.48
CA LEU A 120 -5.90 0.60 2.82
C LEU A 120 -5.39 1.55 3.92
N VAL A 121 -4.55 2.53 3.57
CA VAL A 121 -4.03 3.52 4.52
C VAL A 121 -4.69 4.88 4.32
N MET A 122 -4.57 5.47 3.13
CA MET A 122 -5.09 6.82 2.87
C MET A 122 -6.62 6.86 2.86
N PHE A 123 -7.28 5.83 2.30
CA PHE A 123 -8.74 5.78 2.27
C PHE A 123 -9.37 5.80 3.67
N PRO A 124 -9.00 4.94 4.65
CA PRO A 124 -9.53 5.02 6.01
C PRO A 124 -9.25 6.36 6.68
N ILE A 125 -8.05 6.92 6.54
CA ILE A 125 -7.72 8.23 7.11
C ILE A 125 -8.58 9.32 6.47
N SER A 126 -8.78 9.29 5.16
CA SER A 126 -9.62 10.27 4.43
C SER A 126 -11.09 10.20 4.83
N ASN A 127 -11.62 8.99 5.07
CA ASN A 127 -13.05 8.79 5.34
C ASN A 127 -13.40 8.80 6.81
N TYR A 128 -12.50 8.34 7.68
CA TYR A 128 -12.77 8.14 9.11
C TYR A 128 -11.86 8.96 10.02
N GLY A 129 -10.83 9.60 9.48
CA GLY A 129 -9.93 10.45 10.24
C GLY A 129 -10.58 11.79 10.59
N SER A 130 -10.14 12.36 11.72
CA SER A 130 -10.41 13.76 12.06
C SER A 130 -9.72 14.71 11.09
N GLU A 131 -10.16 15.96 11.01
CA GLU A 131 -9.49 16.98 10.19
C GLU A 131 -8.00 17.15 10.54
N LYS A 132 -7.66 17.01 11.84
CA LYS A 132 -6.28 17.04 12.33
C LYS A 132 -5.46 15.87 11.74
N GLN A 133 -6.01 14.65 11.75
CA GLN A 133 -5.38 13.46 11.20
C GLN A 133 -5.22 13.57 9.67
N LYS A 134 -6.28 13.98 8.95
CA LYS A 134 -6.23 14.18 7.49
C LYS A 134 -5.13 15.14 7.08
N LYS A 135 -5.05 16.29 7.73
CA LYS A 135 -4.02 17.32 7.46
C LYS A 135 -2.61 16.87 7.84
N LYS A 136 -2.48 16.04 8.88
CA LYS A 136 -1.18 15.54 9.35
C LYS A 136 -0.60 14.49 8.44
N TYR A 137 -1.43 13.51 7.98
CA TYR A 137 -0.93 12.31 7.34
C TYR A 137 -1.12 12.30 5.81
N LEU A 138 -2.29 12.71 5.30
CA LEU A 138 -2.61 12.51 3.88
C LEU A 138 -1.63 13.19 2.92
N PRO A 139 -1.18 14.46 3.14
CA PRO A 139 -0.24 15.08 2.22
C PRO A 139 1.11 14.35 2.15
N LYS A 140 1.60 13.86 3.28
CA LYS A 140 2.87 13.12 3.36
C LYS A 140 2.78 11.72 2.76
N LEU A 141 1.64 11.06 2.93
CA LEU A 141 1.35 9.77 2.31
C LEU A 141 1.19 9.91 0.79
N ALA A 142 0.52 10.96 0.32
CA ALA A 142 0.32 11.22 -1.10
C ALA A 142 1.63 11.54 -1.83
N SER A 143 2.52 12.31 -1.20
CA SER A 143 3.84 12.65 -1.76
C SER A 143 4.86 11.50 -1.67
N GLY A 144 4.57 10.43 -0.91
CA GLY A 144 5.53 9.38 -0.62
C GLY A 144 6.62 9.78 0.39
N GLU A 145 6.48 10.91 1.08
CA GLU A 145 7.32 11.28 2.24
C GLU A 145 7.13 10.28 3.39
N MET A 146 5.90 9.76 3.53
CA MET A 146 5.56 8.71 4.49
C MET A 146 5.01 7.49 3.76
N LEU A 147 5.39 6.31 4.24
CA LEU A 147 4.81 5.03 3.83
C LEU A 147 3.90 4.50 4.93
N GLY A 148 2.74 3.97 4.55
CA GLY A 148 1.82 3.34 5.48
C GLY A 148 1.64 1.84 5.24
N CYS A 149 1.16 1.16 6.27
CA CYS A 149 0.71 -0.22 6.19
C CYS A 149 -0.65 -0.42 6.89
N PHE A 150 -1.26 -1.58 6.64
CA PHE A 150 -2.63 -1.86 7.10
C PHE A 150 -2.67 -3.18 7.88
N GLY A 151 -2.95 -3.10 9.18
CA GLY A 151 -2.96 -4.23 10.08
C GLY A 151 -4.38 -4.72 10.39
N LEU A 152 -4.89 -5.69 9.62
CA LEU A 152 -6.17 -6.37 9.88
C LEU A 152 -5.95 -7.85 10.20
N THR A 153 -5.29 -8.57 9.31
CA THR A 153 -5.08 -10.03 9.35
C THR A 153 -4.22 -10.46 10.53
N GLU A 154 -4.59 -11.53 11.19
CA GLU A 154 -3.82 -12.20 12.25
C GLU A 154 -3.56 -13.65 11.88
N ALA A 155 -2.60 -14.30 12.55
CA ALA A 155 -2.22 -15.68 12.28
C ALA A 155 -3.41 -16.65 12.29
N ASN A 156 -4.35 -16.50 13.23
CA ASN A 156 -5.53 -17.33 13.36
C ASN A 156 -6.80 -16.72 12.75
N HIS A 157 -6.74 -15.49 12.28
CA HIS A 157 -7.90 -14.71 11.83
C HIS A 157 -7.66 -14.04 10.46
N GLY A 158 -7.49 -14.87 9.42
CA GLY A 158 -7.41 -14.42 8.02
C GLY A 158 -8.81 -14.26 7.43
N SER A 159 -9.47 -15.38 7.12
CA SER A 159 -10.82 -15.38 6.52
C SER A 159 -11.93 -14.93 7.50
N ASN A 160 -11.66 -14.95 8.79
CA ASN A 160 -12.57 -14.45 9.81
C ASN A 160 -11.95 -13.27 10.60
N PRO A 161 -11.83 -12.09 10.02
CA PRO A 161 -11.22 -10.95 10.71
C PRO A 161 -12.03 -10.46 11.92
N SER A 162 -13.32 -10.80 12.04
CA SER A 162 -14.11 -10.51 13.22
C SER A 162 -13.64 -11.25 14.47
N GLY A 163 -12.93 -12.36 14.28
CA GLY A 163 -12.33 -13.13 15.37
C GLY A 163 -11.06 -12.51 15.96
N MET A 164 -10.51 -11.42 15.37
CA MET A 164 -9.23 -10.85 15.78
C MET A 164 -9.03 -10.79 17.29
N GLU A 165 -7.79 -11.01 17.72
CA GLU A 165 -7.38 -11.02 19.13
C GLU A 165 -6.68 -9.72 19.55
N THR A 166 -6.12 -8.97 18.60
CA THR A 166 -5.53 -7.64 18.86
C THR A 166 -6.56 -6.74 19.50
N ARG A 167 -6.22 -6.17 20.66
CA ARG A 167 -7.14 -5.38 21.49
C ARG A 167 -6.45 -4.16 22.08
N PHE A 168 -7.24 -3.18 22.44
CA PHE A 168 -6.78 -2.02 23.18
C PHE A 168 -7.69 -1.70 24.36
N GLU A 169 -7.10 -1.13 25.40
CA GLU A 169 -7.77 -0.69 26.62
C GLU A 169 -7.70 0.83 26.74
N ASP A 170 -8.76 1.44 27.20
CA ASP A 170 -8.80 2.87 27.49
C ASP A 170 -8.17 3.18 28.85
N LYS A 171 -7.02 3.86 28.85
CA LYS A 171 -6.28 4.28 30.06
C LYS A 171 -6.48 5.76 30.43
N GLY A 172 -7.52 6.42 29.91
CA GLY A 172 -7.77 7.83 30.11
C GLY A 172 -7.02 8.70 29.12
N ASP A 173 -5.72 8.88 29.26
CA ASP A 173 -4.92 9.75 28.39
C ASP A 173 -4.44 9.07 27.11
N TYR A 174 -4.41 7.75 27.06
CA TYR A 174 -3.97 6.94 25.92
C TYR A 174 -4.75 5.64 25.82
N TYR A 175 -4.59 4.94 24.70
CA TYR A 175 -5.01 3.55 24.51
C TYR A 175 -3.82 2.63 24.67
N LEU A 176 -3.94 1.56 25.45
CA LEU A 176 -2.92 0.53 25.60
C LEU A 176 -3.22 -0.61 24.61
N LEU A 177 -2.43 -0.69 23.54
CA LEU A 177 -2.62 -1.64 22.44
C LEU A 177 -1.72 -2.86 22.60
N ASN A 178 -2.33 -4.05 22.49
CA ASN A 178 -1.67 -5.36 22.57
C ASN A 178 -2.15 -6.31 21.47
N GLY A 179 -1.24 -7.13 20.92
CA GLY A 179 -1.54 -8.15 19.92
C GLY A 179 -0.52 -8.20 18.80
N ALA A 180 -0.88 -8.84 17.70
CA ALA A 180 -0.03 -8.94 16.52
C ALA A 180 -0.86 -9.04 15.23
N LYS A 181 -0.28 -8.56 14.12
CA LYS A 181 -0.83 -8.69 12.77
C LYS A 181 0.17 -9.38 11.87
N MET A 182 -0.30 -10.21 10.94
CA MET A 182 0.51 -11.06 10.08
C MET A 182 0.29 -10.75 8.61
N TRP A 183 1.31 -10.99 7.78
CA TRP A 183 1.31 -10.80 6.33
C TRP A 183 1.06 -9.34 5.89
N ILE A 184 1.65 -8.40 6.62
CA ILE A 184 1.40 -6.97 6.42
C ILE A 184 2.38 -6.41 5.39
N SER A 185 1.85 -6.07 4.20
CA SER A 185 2.63 -5.37 3.17
C SER A 185 3.06 -4.00 3.67
N ASN A 186 4.25 -3.59 3.28
CA ASN A 186 4.93 -2.34 3.66
C ASN A 186 5.41 -2.29 5.13
N ALA A 187 5.01 -3.20 6.01
CA ALA A 187 5.29 -3.13 7.46
C ALA A 187 6.76 -2.84 7.80
N PRO A 188 7.78 -3.50 7.20
CA PRO A 188 9.18 -3.27 7.54
C PRO A 188 9.63 -1.82 7.36
N HIS A 189 9.04 -1.09 6.39
CA HIS A 189 9.43 0.27 6.02
C HIS A 189 8.37 1.34 6.33
N ALA A 190 7.17 0.95 6.78
CA ALA A 190 6.08 1.88 7.05
C ALA A 190 6.41 2.85 8.20
N ASP A 191 6.07 4.11 8.02
CA ASP A 191 6.17 5.16 9.05
C ASP A 191 4.95 5.16 9.95
N ILE A 192 3.80 4.72 9.43
CA ILE A 192 2.56 4.55 10.18
C ILE A 192 1.87 3.23 9.82
N ALA A 193 1.09 2.71 10.77
CA ALA A 193 0.20 1.58 10.56
C ALA A 193 -1.25 1.99 10.89
N VAL A 194 -2.19 1.71 9.99
CA VAL A 194 -3.62 1.71 10.29
C VAL A 194 -3.97 0.32 10.84
N VAL A 195 -4.21 0.23 12.13
CA VAL A 195 -4.39 -1.04 12.86
C VAL A 195 -5.83 -1.17 13.33
N TRP A 196 -6.46 -2.29 12.99
CA TRP A 196 -7.79 -2.63 13.46
C TRP A 196 -7.69 -3.52 14.69
N ALA A 197 -8.33 -3.09 15.79
CA ALA A 197 -8.26 -3.77 17.07
C ALA A 197 -9.61 -3.67 17.80
N LYS A 198 -9.83 -4.59 18.74
CA LYS A 198 -11.03 -4.61 19.59
C LYS A 198 -10.84 -3.75 20.82
N ASP A 199 -11.89 -3.00 21.17
CA ASP A 199 -12.02 -2.36 22.48
C ASP A 199 -12.46 -3.37 23.56
N GLU A 200 -12.59 -2.92 24.80
CA GLU A 200 -13.03 -3.72 25.95
C GLU A 200 -14.45 -4.31 25.78
N LYS A 201 -15.25 -3.74 24.87
CA LYS A 201 -16.61 -4.22 24.52
C LYS A 201 -16.60 -5.09 23.26
N SER A 202 -15.43 -5.53 22.80
CA SER A 202 -15.23 -6.32 21.58
C SER A 202 -15.68 -5.62 20.29
N ARG A 203 -15.78 -4.28 20.27
CA ARG A 203 -16.05 -3.50 19.06
C ARG A 203 -14.73 -3.20 18.35
N ILE A 204 -14.73 -3.31 17.03
CA ILE A 204 -13.54 -3.11 16.20
C ILE A 204 -13.42 -1.63 15.82
N HIS A 205 -12.26 -1.05 16.07
CA HIS A 205 -11.91 0.32 15.74
C HIS A 205 -10.56 0.39 15.04
N GLY A 206 -10.34 1.45 14.27
CA GLY A 206 -9.05 1.75 13.64
C GLY A 206 -8.20 2.66 14.51
N LEU A 207 -6.93 2.34 14.66
CA LEU A 207 -5.92 3.15 15.35
C LEU A 207 -4.79 3.49 14.38
N ILE A 208 -4.27 4.71 14.42
CA ILE A 208 -3.03 5.09 13.72
C ILE A 208 -1.88 4.90 14.69
N VAL A 209 -1.01 3.93 14.42
CA VAL A 209 0.20 3.64 15.21
C VAL A 209 1.39 4.15 14.43
N GLU A 210 2.19 5.04 15.06
CA GLU A 210 3.38 5.62 14.42
C GLU A 210 4.63 4.80 14.75
N ARG A 211 5.54 4.71 13.79
CA ARG A 211 6.86 4.08 14.00
C ARG A 211 7.60 4.80 15.12
N GLY A 212 8.26 4.03 15.99
CA GLY A 212 8.99 4.57 17.14
C GLY A 212 8.18 4.66 18.44
N MET A 213 6.87 4.35 18.41
CA MET A 213 6.13 4.12 19.65
C MET A 213 6.73 2.93 20.39
N GLU A 214 7.00 3.08 21.70
CA GLU A 214 7.57 2.02 22.54
C GLU A 214 6.68 0.77 22.51
N GLY A 215 7.29 -0.41 22.39
CA GLY A 215 6.59 -1.69 22.28
C GLY A 215 6.04 -2.03 20.88
N PHE A 216 6.15 -1.14 19.90
CA PHE A 216 5.76 -1.41 18.51
C PHE A 216 6.96 -1.84 17.69
N THR A 217 6.91 -3.06 17.12
CA THR A 217 7.94 -3.60 16.22
C THR A 217 7.34 -4.19 14.96
N THR A 218 8.16 -4.26 13.89
CA THR A 218 7.72 -4.69 12.56
C THR A 218 8.72 -5.67 11.95
N PRO A 219 8.82 -6.91 12.48
CA PRO A 219 9.73 -7.93 11.94
C PRO A 219 9.38 -8.25 10.49
N GLU A 220 10.41 -8.39 9.66
CA GLU A 220 10.26 -8.68 8.23
C GLU A 220 10.08 -10.18 7.98
N THR A 221 9.21 -10.52 7.04
CA THR A 221 9.00 -11.88 6.55
C THR A 221 9.95 -12.18 5.40
N HIS A 222 10.83 -13.16 5.57
CA HIS A 222 11.78 -13.61 4.57
C HIS A 222 11.34 -14.89 3.86
N GLY A 223 12.02 -15.22 2.73
CA GLY A 223 11.81 -16.48 2.00
C GLY A 223 10.52 -16.54 1.21
N LYS A 224 9.93 -15.43 0.82
CA LYS A 224 8.74 -15.41 -0.04
C LYS A 224 9.03 -16.03 -1.42
N TRP A 225 8.09 -16.77 -1.96
CA TRP A 225 8.19 -17.39 -3.28
C TRP A 225 7.73 -16.46 -4.41
N SER A 226 6.83 -15.52 -4.10
CA SER A 226 6.31 -14.53 -5.04
C SER A 226 6.30 -13.15 -4.38
N LEU A 227 5.99 -12.09 -5.16
CA LEU A 227 6.00 -10.70 -4.70
C LEU A 227 7.32 -10.31 -4.03
N ARG A 228 8.43 -10.81 -4.57
CA ARG A 228 9.74 -10.78 -3.92
C ARG A 228 10.35 -9.39 -3.88
N ALA A 229 9.96 -8.50 -4.79
CA ALA A 229 10.36 -7.11 -4.79
C ALA A 229 9.53 -6.22 -3.85
N SER A 230 8.47 -6.76 -3.20
CA SER A 230 7.75 -6.06 -2.14
C SER A 230 8.23 -6.48 -0.76
N CYS A 231 8.08 -5.61 0.24
CA CYS A 231 8.33 -5.94 1.63
C CYS A 231 7.03 -6.41 2.32
N THR A 232 7.16 -7.42 3.16
CA THR A 232 6.07 -7.99 3.96
C THR A 232 6.60 -8.26 5.36
N GLY A 233 5.79 -8.03 6.36
CA GLY A 233 6.19 -8.27 7.74
C GLY A 233 5.00 -8.52 8.64
N GLU A 234 5.28 -8.44 9.92
CA GLU A 234 4.30 -8.49 11.00
C GLU A 234 4.24 -7.13 11.69
N LEU A 235 3.14 -6.87 12.40
CA LEU A 235 3.05 -5.80 13.38
C LEU A 235 2.90 -6.44 14.74
N VAL A 236 3.81 -6.13 15.66
CA VAL A 236 3.77 -6.66 17.03
C VAL A 236 3.61 -5.51 18.00
N PHE A 237 2.62 -5.61 18.86
CA PHE A 237 2.25 -4.61 19.84
C PHE A 237 2.37 -5.19 21.24
N ASN A 238 3.28 -4.66 22.04
CA ASN A 238 3.51 -5.04 23.42
C ASN A 238 3.39 -3.79 24.30
N ASP A 239 2.23 -3.62 24.90
CA ASP A 239 1.88 -2.47 25.75
C ASP A 239 2.11 -1.11 25.07
N VAL A 240 1.78 -1.01 23.76
CA VAL A 240 1.96 0.22 22.99
C VAL A 240 0.99 1.29 23.45
N LYS A 241 1.52 2.44 23.88
CA LYS A 241 0.73 3.62 24.28
C LYS A 241 0.37 4.44 23.04
N VAL A 242 -0.86 4.30 22.57
CA VAL A 242 -1.38 5.03 21.41
C VAL A 242 -2.12 6.27 21.88
N PRO A 243 -1.77 7.49 21.44
CA PRO A 243 -2.49 8.73 21.80
C PRO A 243 -3.98 8.65 21.46
N LYS A 244 -4.83 9.25 22.27
CA LYS A 244 -6.29 9.30 22.05
C LYS A 244 -6.66 9.86 20.69
N GLU A 245 -5.95 10.85 20.24
CA GLU A 245 -6.15 11.51 18.96
C GLU A 245 -5.82 10.64 17.73
N ASN A 246 -5.21 9.48 17.93
CA ASN A 246 -4.89 8.52 16.87
C ASN A 246 -6.02 7.50 16.61
N LEU A 247 -7.13 7.56 17.35
CA LEU A 247 -8.34 6.78 17.06
C LEU A 247 -9.02 7.33 15.80
N LEU A 248 -9.34 6.47 14.85
CA LEU A 248 -10.20 6.81 13.71
C LEU A 248 -11.67 6.86 14.18
N ILE A 249 -12.35 7.98 13.89
CA ILE A 249 -13.70 8.27 14.41
C ILE A 249 -14.81 7.54 13.64
N GLY A 250 -14.46 6.65 12.69
CA GLY A 250 -15.38 5.98 11.78
C GLY A 250 -16.32 4.99 12.42
N LYS A 251 -17.08 4.28 11.56
CA LYS A 251 -18.05 3.27 11.96
C LYS A 251 -17.39 2.13 12.76
N ASP A 252 -18.07 1.71 13.81
CA ASP A 252 -17.70 0.52 14.57
C ASP A 252 -17.84 -0.75 13.70
N GLY A 253 -17.01 -1.76 14.00
CA GLY A 253 -17.07 -3.07 13.39
C GLY A 253 -16.30 -3.17 12.06
N LEU A 254 -16.50 -4.29 11.35
CA LEU A 254 -15.84 -4.59 10.08
C LEU A 254 -16.28 -3.72 8.90
N GLY A 255 -17.34 -2.94 9.04
CA GLY A 255 -17.83 -2.06 7.99
C GLY A 255 -16.86 -0.93 7.59
N ALA A 256 -15.87 -0.63 8.43
CA ALA A 256 -14.85 0.35 8.12
C ALA A 256 -13.62 -0.27 7.41
N PRO A 257 -13.02 -1.37 7.90
CA PRO A 257 -11.86 -1.98 7.25
C PRO A 257 -12.18 -2.70 5.93
N LEU A 258 -13.44 -3.09 5.70
CA LEU A 258 -13.85 -3.88 4.52
C LEU A 258 -14.63 -3.06 3.47
N LYS A 259 -14.71 -1.74 3.60
CA LYS A 259 -15.38 -0.86 2.66
C LYS A 259 -14.43 -0.40 1.56
#